data_0b7acb8b6648b856d0f7bb03d468550f
#
_entry.id   0b7acb8b6648b856d0f7bb03d468550f
#
_cell.length_a   1.000
_cell.length_b   1.000
_cell.length_c   1.000
_cell.angle_alpha   90.00
_cell.angle_beta   90.00
_cell.angle_gamma   90.00
#
_symmetry.space_group_name_H-M   'P 1'
#
loop_
_entity.id
_entity.type
_entity.pdbx_description
1 polymer ?
#
loop_
_entity_poly.entity_id
_entity_poly.type
_entity_poly.pdbx_seq_one_letter_code
_entity_poly.pdbx_strand_id
1 'polypeptide(L)'
;MSPDPLNPQSAEARLAAIQAQLPPGCRLLAVSKGQPAAAIRALAAAGQRSFAESRLQEAAAKQQELADLPDLDWHFIGRLQANKVRPVLRTFTTIHSVDSLALAERLARLAAEEQRAPQVLQQVKLRPDPSKGGFEPQELLRDWPQLQQLAPLQITGLMTIAPLALELQERRSLFQDCAALAGELGLHELSMGMSGDWREAAASGSTWVRIGSALFGERQQPVRL
;
A
#
# COMPACT_ATOMS: atom_id res chain seq x y z
N MET A 1 23.63 -11.05 -13.91
CA MET A 1 22.66 -10.40 -14.83
C MET A 1 21.34 -10.32 -14.08
N SER A 2 20.89 -9.13 -13.74
CA SER A 2 19.52 -8.97 -13.20
C SER A 2 18.52 -9.37 -14.29
N PRO A 3 17.47 -10.13 -13.96
CA PRO A 3 16.46 -10.53 -14.95
C PRO A 3 15.77 -9.29 -15.53
N ASP A 4 15.54 -9.29 -16.82
CA ASP A 4 14.82 -8.23 -17.51
C ASP A 4 13.39 -8.12 -16.95
N PRO A 5 12.98 -6.99 -16.35
CA PRO A 5 11.64 -6.81 -15.79
C PRO A 5 10.53 -6.83 -16.84
N LEU A 6 10.87 -6.65 -18.12
CA LEU A 6 9.91 -6.67 -19.23
C LEU A 6 9.73 -8.06 -19.84
N ASN A 7 10.53 -9.06 -19.42
CA ASN A 7 10.36 -10.45 -19.86
C ASN A 7 9.17 -11.10 -19.13
N PRO A 8 8.08 -11.49 -19.82
CA PRO A 8 6.89 -12.06 -19.17
C PRO A 8 7.18 -13.32 -18.34
N GLN A 9 8.03 -14.22 -18.83
CA GLN A 9 8.42 -15.43 -18.09
C GLN A 9 9.15 -15.08 -16.79
N SER A 10 10.02 -14.07 -16.81
CA SER A 10 10.70 -13.59 -15.61
C SER A 10 9.74 -12.94 -14.61
N ALA A 11 8.75 -12.16 -15.09
CA ALA A 11 7.71 -11.57 -14.25
C ALA A 11 6.80 -12.65 -13.64
N GLU A 12 6.37 -13.62 -14.44
CA GLU A 12 5.57 -14.75 -14.01
C GLU A 12 6.32 -15.61 -12.98
N ALA A 13 7.58 -15.95 -13.23
CA ALA A 13 8.37 -16.75 -12.32
C ALA A 13 8.56 -16.06 -10.95
N ARG A 14 8.84 -14.74 -10.95
CA ARG A 14 8.95 -13.97 -9.69
C ARG A 14 7.62 -13.84 -8.96
N LEU A 15 6.55 -13.59 -9.69
CA LEU A 15 5.19 -13.53 -9.11
C LEU A 15 4.83 -14.87 -8.46
N ALA A 16 4.98 -15.98 -9.19
CA ALA A 16 4.70 -17.32 -8.69
C ALA A 16 5.55 -17.67 -7.46
N ALA A 17 6.86 -17.35 -7.48
CA ALA A 17 7.75 -17.61 -6.35
C ALA A 17 7.38 -16.81 -5.08
N ILE A 18 6.88 -15.59 -5.23
CA ILE A 18 6.40 -14.79 -4.10
C ILE A 18 5.07 -15.35 -3.62
N GLN A 19 4.10 -15.58 -4.52
CA GLN A 19 2.78 -16.08 -4.16
C GLN A 19 2.83 -17.45 -3.45
N ALA A 20 3.72 -18.34 -3.86
CA ALA A 20 3.92 -19.65 -3.22
C ALA A 20 4.41 -19.57 -1.76
N GLN A 21 4.95 -18.42 -1.33
CA GLN A 21 5.43 -18.18 0.02
C GLN A 21 4.45 -17.38 0.89
N LEU A 22 3.36 -16.85 0.30
CA LEU A 22 2.36 -16.11 1.06
C LEU A 22 1.44 -17.09 1.80
N PRO A 23 1.16 -16.86 3.08
CA PRO A 23 0.16 -17.63 3.79
C PRO A 23 -1.25 -17.34 3.25
N PRO A 24 -2.23 -18.25 3.47
CA PRO A 24 -3.61 -18.04 3.10
C PRO A 24 -4.14 -16.69 3.65
N GLY A 25 -4.85 -15.95 2.81
CA GLY A 25 -5.40 -14.63 3.17
C GLY A 25 -4.43 -13.45 3.02
N CYS A 26 -3.13 -13.69 2.82
CA CYS A 26 -2.16 -12.64 2.52
C CYS A 26 -2.05 -12.41 1.02
N ARG A 27 -2.23 -11.18 0.57
CA ARG A 27 -2.23 -10.76 -0.84
C ARG A 27 -0.98 -9.96 -1.17
N LEU A 28 -0.52 -10.09 -2.41
CA LEU A 28 0.56 -9.28 -2.95
C LEU A 28 0.00 -7.96 -3.48
N LEU A 29 0.51 -6.84 -2.98
CA LEU A 29 0.35 -5.52 -3.55
C LEU A 29 1.62 -5.15 -4.31
N ALA A 30 1.56 -5.13 -5.64
CA ALA A 30 2.70 -4.87 -6.51
C ALA A 30 3.01 -3.36 -6.54
N VAL A 31 4.14 -2.97 -5.94
CA VAL A 31 4.54 -1.55 -5.84
C VAL A 31 5.26 -1.14 -7.13
N SER A 32 4.52 -0.50 -8.04
CA SER A 32 4.94 -0.18 -9.41
C SER A 32 5.58 1.20 -9.58
N LYS A 33 5.79 1.95 -8.48
CA LYS A 33 6.44 3.27 -8.55
C LYS A 33 7.81 3.21 -9.23
N GLY A 34 8.02 4.08 -10.23
CA GLY A 34 9.25 4.12 -11.02
C GLY A 34 9.39 2.98 -12.03
N GLN A 35 8.34 2.20 -12.28
CA GLN A 35 8.30 1.14 -13.29
C GLN A 35 7.43 1.58 -14.49
N PRO A 36 7.75 1.21 -15.73
CA PRO A 36 6.94 1.55 -16.89
C PRO A 36 5.61 0.77 -16.92
N ALA A 37 4.62 1.29 -17.63
CA ALA A 37 3.32 0.61 -17.82
C ALA A 37 3.47 -0.78 -18.45
N ALA A 38 4.46 -0.99 -19.33
CA ALA A 38 4.76 -2.29 -19.92
C ALA A 38 5.12 -3.37 -18.87
N ALA A 39 5.83 -2.99 -17.79
CA ALA A 39 6.14 -3.92 -16.70
C ALA A 39 4.89 -4.29 -15.87
N ILE A 40 3.96 -3.34 -15.69
CA ILE A 40 2.65 -3.59 -15.07
C ILE A 40 1.85 -4.55 -15.95
N ARG A 41 1.80 -4.31 -17.26
CA ARG A 41 1.10 -5.16 -18.24
C ARG A 41 1.63 -6.61 -18.22
N ALA A 42 2.96 -6.80 -18.13
CA ALA A 42 3.55 -8.13 -18.03
C ALA A 42 3.10 -8.87 -16.75
N LEU A 43 3.09 -8.19 -15.59
CA LEU A 43 2.58 -8.76 -14.34
C LEU A 43 1.06 -9.00 -14.38
N ALA A 44 0.32 -8.11 -15.03
CA ALA A 44 -1.12 -8.29 -15.22
C ALA A 44 -1.44 -9.52 -16.07
N ALA A 45 -0.68 -9.76 -17.13
CA ALA A 45 -0.76 -10.97 -17.95
C ALA A 45 -0.44 -12.24 -17.14
N ALA A 46 0.47 -12.14 -16.15
CA ALA A 46 0.79 -13.20 -15.21
C ALA A 46 -0.20 -13.34 -14.03
N GLY A 47 -1.33 -12.60 -14.05
CA GLY A 47 -2.40 -12.72 -13.07
C GLY A 47 -2.40 -11.71 -11.93
N GLN A 48 -1.41 -10.82 -11.82
CA GLN A 48 -1.42 -9.76 -10.80
C GLN A 48 -2.47 -8.70 -11.12
N ARG A 49 -3.29 -8.31 -10.14
CA ARG A 49 -4.34 -7.30 -10.33
C ARG A 49 -4.16 -6.06 -9.48
N SER A 50 -3.66 -6.18 -8.25
CA SER A 50 -3.52 -5.05 -7.31
C SER A 50 -2.14 -4.40 -7.42
N PHE A 51 -2.13 -3.12 -7.77
CA PHE A 51 -0.92 -2.31 -7.94
C PHE A 51 -0.94 -1.09 -7.04
N ALA A 52 0.25 -0.68 -6.56
CA ALA A 52 0.37 0.46 -5.68
C ALA A 52 1.32 1.52 -6.23
N GLU A 53 0.90 2.77 -6.10
CA GLU A 53 1.65 3.94 -6.49
C GLU A 53 1.81 4.94 -5.33
N SER A 54 2.88 5.71 -5.37
CA SER A 54 3.13 6.75 -4.36
C SER A 54 3.08 8.18 -4.93
N ARG A 55 2.92 8.33 -6.24
CA ARG A 55 2.86 9.62 -6.95
C ARG A 55 1.66 9.64 -7.89
N LEU A 56 0.77 10.61 -7.65
CA LEU A 56 -0.47 10.75 -8.42
C LEU A 56 -0.25 10.89 -9.93
N GLN A 57 0.69 11.76 -10.34
CA GLN A 57 0.93 12.02 -11.76
C GLN A 57 1.43 10.78 -12.50
N GLU A 58 2.32 10.03 -11.85
CA GLU A 58 2.84 8.76 -12.38
C GLU A 58 1.73 7.72 -12.51
N ALA A 59 0.88 7.59 -11.50
CA ALA A 59 -0.26 6.68 -11.51
C ALA A 59 -1.26 7.03 -12.62
N ALA A 60 -1.64 8.30 -12.76
CA ALA A 60 -2.60 8.74 -13.77
C ALA A 60 -2.11 8.46 -15.21
N ALA A 61 -0.83 8.71 -15.50
CA ALA A 61 -0.24 8.39 -16.80
C ALA A 61 -0.29 6.88 -17.08
N LYS A 62 0.09 6.05 -16.11
CA LYS A 62 0.04 4.58 -16.25
C LYS A 62 -1.38 4.05 -16.42
N GLN A 63 -2.34 4.58 -15.66
CA GLN A 63 -3.75 4.19 -15.81
C GLN A 63 -4.29 4.51 -17.20
N GLN A 64 -3.88 5.65 -17.77
CA GLN A 64 -4.23 6.00 -19.14
C GLN A 64 -3.61 5.04 -20.17
N GLU A 65 -2.32 4.68 -20.01
CA GLU A 65 -1.63 3.71 -20.88
C GLU A 65 -2.17 2.27 -20.74
N LEU A 66 -2.83 1.96 -19.64
CA LEU A 66 -3.38 0.65 -19.29
C LEU A 66 -4.93 0.64 -19.27
N ALA A 67 -5.57 1.61 -19.94
CA ALA A 67 -7.03 1.73 -19.95
C ALA A 67 -7.74 0.51 -20.57
N ASP A 68 -7.05 -0.29 -21.36
CA ASP A 68 -7.50 -1.58 -21.89
C ASP A 68 -7.49 -2.73 -20.86
N LEU A 69 -7.01 -2.49 -19.64
CA LEU A 69 -7.00 -3.42 -18.52
C LEU A 69 -7.85 -2.88 -17.35
N PRO A 70 -9.19 -2.87 -17.48
CA PRO A 70 -10.08 -2.22 -16.49
C PRO A 70 -10.11 -2.91 -15.14
N ASP A 71 -9.66 -4.17 -15.05
CA ASP A 71 -9.68 -4.98 -13.83
C ASP A 71 -8.46 -4.74 -12.91
N LEU A 72 -7.60 -3.76 -13.27
CA LEU A 72 -6.50 -3.39 -12.40
C LEU A 72 -7.00 -2.57 -11.21
N ASP A 73 -6.65 -3.04 -10.02
CA ASP A 73 -6.98 -2.39 -8.76
C ASP A 73 -5.80 -1.51 -8.29
N TRP A 74 -6.07 -0.21 -8.14
CA TRP A 74 -5.05 0.78 -7.87
C TRP A 74 -5.10 1.31 -6.45
N HIS A 75 -4.02 1.11 -5.72
CA HIS A 75 -3.84 1.53 -4.34
C HIS A 75 -2.87 2.71 -4.22
N PHE A 76 -3.22 3.69 -3.41
CA PHE A 76 -2.32 4.79 -3.07
C PHE A 76 -1.58 4.50 -1.76
N ILE A 77 -0.24 4.52 -1.81
CA ILE A 77 0.62 4.27 -0.65
C ILE A 77 1.61 5.42 -0.37
N GLY A 78 1.49 6.53 -1.11
CA GLY A 78 2.34 7.71 -0.91
C GLY A 78 1.82 8.62 0.19
N ARG A 79 2.65 9.54 0.68
CA ARG A 79 2.18 10.58 1.61
C ARG A 79 1.14 11.45 0.92
N LEU A 80 -0.05 11.49 1.47
CA LEU A 80 -1.17 12.23 0.90
C LEU A 80 -1.18 13.67 1.41
N GLN A 81 -0.86 14.60 0.52
CA GLN A 81 -0.97 16.03 0.81
C GLN A 81 -2.41 16.51 0.69
N ALA A 82 -2.83 17.41 1.58
CA ALA A 82 -4.20 17.92 1.65
C ALA A 82 -4.73 18.50 0.31
N ASN A 83 -3.88 19.14 -0.49
CA ASN A 83 -4.26 19.70 -1.81
C ASN A 83 -4.36 18.63 -2.91
N LYS A 84 -3.94 17.39 -2.66
CA LYS A 84 -3.99 16.26 -3.62
C LYS A 84 -5.12 15.27 -3.33
N VAL A 85 -5.90 15.47 -2.27
CA VAL A 85 -6.96 14.53 -1.85
C VAL A 85 -7.97 14.30 -2.98
N ARG A 86 -8.54 15.35 -3.56
CA ARG A 86 -9.56 15.21 -4.61
C ARG A 86 -9.08 14.41 -5.83
N PRO A 87 -7.95 14.74 -6.47
CA PRO A 87 -7.47 13.93 -7.58
C PRO A 87 -7.06 12.51 -7.17
N VAL A 88 -6.59 12.27 -5.93
CA VAL A 88 -6.32 10.91 -5.45
C VAL A 88 -7.61 10.10 -5.34
N LEU A 89 -8.70 10.67 -4.81
CA LEU A 89 -10.02 10.04 -4.75
C LEU A 89 -10.58 9.63 -6.13
N ARG A 90 -10.24 10.40 -7.18
CA ARG A 90 -10.66 10.08 -8.55
C ARG A 90 -9.84 8.97 -9.20
N THR A 91 -8.61 8.75 -8.71
CA THR A 91 -7.61 7.88 -9.33
C THR A 91 -7.51 6.52 -8.64
N PHE A 92 -7.76 6.45 -7.33
CA PHE A 92 -7.52 5.25 -6.52
C PHE A 92 -8.78 4.80 -5.80
N THR A 93 -8.93 3.47 -5.69
CA THR A 93 -10.00 2.83 -4.92
C THR A 93 -9.65 2.66 -3.45
N THR A 94 -8.35 2.48 -3.15
CA THR A 94 -7.84 2.22 -1.81
C THR A 94 -6.67 3.15 -1.47
N ILE A 95 -6.70 3.74 -0.26
CA ILE A 95 -5.66 4.66 0.24
C ILE A 95 -5.10 4.11 1.55
N HIS A 96 -3.80 3.78 1.58
CA HIS A 96 -3.15 3.16 2.74
C HIS A 96 -2.51 4.16 3.71
N SER A 97 -2.48 5.43 3.37
CA SER A 97 -1.64 6.44 4.03
C SER A 97 -2.43 7.55 4.71
N VAL A 98 -3.54 7.20 5.36
CA VAL A 98 -4.32 8.15 6.17
C VAL A 98 -3.67 8.26 7.54
N ASP A 99 -2.94 9.35 7.78
CA ASP A 99 -1.99 9.49 8.89
C ASP A 99 -2.43 10.45 9.99
N SER A 100 -3.66 10.99 9.90
CA SER A 100 -4.20 11.92 10.89
C SER A 100 -5.73 12.05 10.78
N LEU A 101 -6.40 12.40 11.88
CA LEU A 101 -7.84 12.68 11.90
C LEU A 101 -8.20 13.80 10.92
N ALA A 102 -7.42 14.89 10.89
CA ALA A 102 -7.66 16.01 9.98
C ALA A 102 -7.60 15.59 8.49
N LEU A 103 -6.71 14.65 8.13
CA LEU A 103 -6.67 14.10 6.78
C LEU A 103 -7.88 13.21 6.51
N ALA A 104 -8.30 12.38 7.46
CA ALA A 104 -9.47 11.52 7.36
C ALA A 104 -10.76 12.35 7.18
N GLU A 105 -10.98 13.40 7.98
CA GLU A 105 -12.10 14.33 7.84
C GLU A 105 -12.14 15.01 6.47
N ARG A 106 -10.97 15.46 5.99
CA ARG A 106 -10.86 16.05 4.67
C ARG A 106 -11.17 15.05 3.57
N LEU A 107 -10.68 13.81 3.70
CA LEU A 107 -11.00 12.71 2.77
C LEU A 107 -12.50 12.45 2.76
N ALA A 108 -13.15 12.31 3.91
CA ALA A 108 -14.59 12.04 4.02
C ALA A 108 -15.41 13.12 3.33
N ARG A 109 -15.15 14.39 3.64
CA ARG A 109 -15.86 15.52 3.03
C ARG A 109 -15.70 15.54 1.51
N LEU A 110 -14.46 15.39 1.01
CA LEU A 110 -14.20 15.43 -0.44
C LEU A 110 -14.70 14.16 -1.14
N ALA A 111 -14.70 13.00 -0.49
CA ALA A 111 -15.27 11.76 -1.01
C ALA A 111 -16.78 11.87 -1.20
N ALA A 112 -17.48 12.49 -0.24
CA ALA A 112 -18.91 12.78 -0.36
C ALA A 112 -19.23 13.73 -1.54
N GLU A 113 -18.44 14.79 -1.70
CA GLU A 113 -18.56 15.73 -2.83
C GLU A 113 -18.32 15.05 -4.19
N GLU A 114 -17.37 14.10 -4.25
CA GLU A 114 -17.02 13.32 -5.46
C GLU A 114 -17.90 12.07 -5.67
N GLN A 115 -18.85 11.81 -4.77
CA GLN A 115 -19.69 10.61 -4.76
C GLN A 115 -18.86 9.31 -4.80
N ARG A 116 -17.79 9.27 -4.01
CA ARG A 116 -16.87 8.15 -3.86
C ARG A 116 -16.93 7.57 -2.46
N ALA A 117 -16.72 6.27 -2.32
CA ALA A 117 -16.61 5.56 -1.05
C ALA A 117 -15.30 4.75 -1.02
N PRO A 118 -14.14 5.42 -0.87
CA PRO A 118 -12.85 4.75 -0.92
C PRO A 118 -12.64 3.86 0.30
N GLN A 119 -11.93 2.75 0.09
CA GLN A 119 -11.34 2.00 1.20
C GLN A 119 -10.12 2.74 1.72
N VAL A 120 -9.99 2.85 3.03
CA VAL A 120 -8.87 3.54 3.66
C VAL A 120 -8.25 2.71 4.78
N LEU A 121 -6.92 2.72 4.86
CA LEU A 121 -6.20 2.18 5.99
C LEU A 121 -5.55 3.34 6.76
N GLN A 122 -5.65 3.30 8.09
CA GLN A 122 -4.98 4.26 8.95
C GLN A 122 -3.50 3.92 9.05
N GLN A 123 -2.65 4.87 8.68
CA GLN A 123 -1.21 4.69 8.83
C GLN A 123 -0.81 4.93 10.29
N VAL A 124 -0.23 3.92 10.92
CA VAL A 124 0.20 3.97 12.33
C VAL A 124 1.73 3.87 12.44
N LYS A 125 2.30 4.66 13.33
CA LYS A 125 3.73 4.70 13.62
C LYS A 125 3.98 4.01 14.98
N LEU A 126 4.36 2.75 14.95
CA LEU A 126 4.54 1.89 16.12
C LEU A 126 5.94 1.97 16.76
N ARG A 127 6.88 2.54 16.05
CA ARG A 127 8.26 2.81 16.55
C ARG A 127 8.68 4.20 16.11
N PRO A 128 9.54 4.88 16.85
CA PRO A 128 10.03 6.20 16.50
C PRO A 128 10.70 6.19 15.11
N ASP A 129 10.21 7.01 14.20
CA ASP A 129 10.82 7.28 12.91
C ASP A 129 10.44 8.71 12.48
N PRO A 130 11.36 9.68 12.58
CA PRO A 130 11.08 11.07 12.23
C PRO A 130 10.82 11.28 10.73
N SER A 131 11.20 10.31 9.90
CA SER A 131 11.01 10.37 8.44
C SER A 131 9.61 9.93 8.00
N LYS A 132 8.82 9.31 8.87
CA LYS A 132 7.50 8.75 8.56
C LYS A 132 6.39 9.50 9.28
N GLY A 133 5.28 9.73 8.57
CA GLY A 133 3.99 10.10 9.16
C GLY A 133 3.28 8.88 9.72
N GLY A 134 2.18 9.10 10.37
CA GLY A 134 1.32 8.07 10.95
C GLY A 134 0.78 8.53 12.31
N PHE A 135 -0.39 8.04 12.67
CA PHE A 135 -0.90 8.18 14.02
C PHE A 135 0.04 7.51 15.03
N GLU A 136 0.25 8.14 16.18
CA GLU A 136 0.70 7.39 17.34
C GLU A 136 -0.42 6.45 17.81
N PRO A 137 -0.14 5.25 18.34
CA PRO A 137 -1.21 4.31 18.72
C PRO A 137 -2.26 4.90 19.67
N GLN A 138 -1.82 5.63 20.69
CA GLN A 138 -2.74 6.27 21.65
C GLN A 138 -3.57 7.39 21.02
N GLU A 139 -3.03 8.10 20.04
CA GLU A 139 -3.75 9.11 19.28
C GLU A 139 -4.84 8.46 18.42
N LEU A 140 -4.52 7.36 17.72
CA LEU A 140 -5.48 6.60 16.94
C LEU A 140 -6.63 6.08 17.81
N LEU A 141 -6.33 5.49 18.96
CA LEU A 141 -7.35 5.00 19.91
C LEU A 141 -8.25 6.12 20.41
N ARG A 142 -7.69 7.26 20.77
CA ARG A 142 -8.45 8.44 21.23
C ARG A 142 -9.39 8.95 20.13
N ASP A 143 -8.92 9.01 18.89
CA ASP A 143 -9.66 9.59 17.76
C ASP A 143 -10.59 8.56 17.08
N TRP A 144 -10.50 7.28 17.45
CA TRP A 144 -11.23 6.19 16.81
C TRP A 144 -12.74 6.37 16.78
N PRO A 145 -13.43 6.79 17.88
CA PRO A 145 -14.88 7.02 17.85
C PRO A 145 -15.32 8.05 16.80
N GLN A 146 -14.48 9.06 16.52
CA GLN A 146 -14.76 10.07 15.50
C GLN A 146 -14.44 9.53 14.09
N LEU A 147 -13.35 8.80 13.94
CA LEU A 147 -12.97 8.18 12.67
C LEU A 147 -14.06 7.25 12.14
N GLN A 148 -14.68 6.43 13.00
CA GLN A 148 -15.76 5.51 12.64
C GLN A 148 -17.01 6.20 12.06
N GLN A 149 -17.21 7.48 12.33
CA GLN A 149 -18.34 8.26 11.86
C GLN A 149 -18.09 8.97 10.51
N LEU A 150 -16.90 8.85 9.95
CA LEU A 150 -16.50 9.58 8.74
C LEU A 150 -17.00 8.92 7.45
N ALA A 151 -18.32 8.78 7.29
CA ALA A 151 -18.89 8.37 6.02
C ALA A 151 -18.56 9.43 4.92
N PRO A 152 -18.31 9.01 3.66
CA PRO A 152 -18.47 7.65 3.12
C PRO A 152 -17.19 6.80 3.15
N LEU A 153 -16.18 7.13 3.96
CA LEU A 153 -14.95 6.35 4.04
C LEU A 153 -15.24 4.94 4.58
N GLN A 154 -14.62 3.95 3.96
CA GLN A 154 -14.62 2.58 4.45
C GLN A 154 -13.27 2.32 5.13
N ILE A 155 -13.20 2.52 6.45
CA ILE A 155 -11.97 2.23 7.21
C ILE A 155 -11.87 0.73 7.38
N THR A 156 -10.95 0.09 6.63
CA THR A 156 -10.85 -1.37 6.57
C THR A 156 -9.69 -1.93 7.38
N GLY A 157 -8.68 -1.12 7.71
CA GLY A 157 -7.49 -1.66 8.34
C GLY A 157 -6.43 -0.64 8.75
N LEU A 158 -5.27 -1.19 9.10
CA LEU A 158 -4.07 -0.43 9.46
C LEU A 158 -2.95 -0.64 8.43
N MET A 159 -2.14 0.38 8.26
CA MET A 159 -0.88 0.31 7.52
C MET A 159 0.27 0.73 8.43
N THR A 160 1.37 -0.02 8.38
CA THR A 160 2.60 0.39 9.06
C THR A 160 3.84 0.16 8.21
N ILE A 161 4.91 0.87 8.55
CA ILE A 161 6.23 0.75 7.91
C ILE A 161 7.26 0.58 9.01
N ALA A 162 7.97 -0.55 9.00
CA ALA A 162 9.05 -0.76 9.93
C ALA A 162 10.25 0.14 9.60
N PRO A 163 10.84 0.83 10.59
CA PRO A 163 12.10 1.52 10.43
C PRO A 163 13.20 0.57 9.92
N LEU A 164 14.05 1.06 9.01
CA LEU A 164 15.09 0.25 8.37
C LEU A 164 16.15 -0.28 9.36
N ALA A 165 16.37 0.42 10.46
CA ALA A 165 17.38 0.09 11.46
C ALA A 165 16.95 -1.04 12.42
N LEU A 166 15.69 -1.48 12.39
CA LEU A 166 15.20 -2.51 13.29
C LEU A 166 15.78 -3.88 12.95
N GLU A 167 16.20 -4.59 13.99
CA GLU A 167 16.59 -5.99 13.90
C GLU A 167 15.36 -6.90 13.69
N LEU A 168 15.62 -8.16 13.30
CA LEU A 168 14.57 -9.13 12.96
C LEU A 168 13.49 -9.26 14.05
N GLN A 169 13.91 -9.37 15.31
CA GLN A 169 12.99 -9.56 16.44
C GLN A 169 12.15 -8.31 16.69
N GLU A 170 12.74 -7.12 16.55
CA GLU A 170 12.04 -5.84 16.71
C GLU A 170 11.00 -5.64 15.60
N ARG A 171 11.33 -6.01 14.35
CA ARG A 171 10.38 -5.98 13.24
C ARG A 171 9.18 -6.90 13.47
N ARG A 172 9.44 -8.13 13.95
CA ARG A 172 8.37 -9.06 14.31
C ARG A 172 7.46 -8.49 15.39
N SER A 173 8.05 -7.96 16.48
CA SER A 173 7.28 -7.30 17.53
C SER A 173 6.45 -6.13 16.98
N LEU A 174 7.02 -5.28 16.11
CA LEU A 174 6.28 -4.18 15.51
C LEU A 174 5.06 -4.68 14.72
N PHE A 175 5.20 -5.73 13.91
CA PHE A 175 4.10 -6.28 13.11
C PHE A 175 3.03 -6.95 14.00
N GLN A 176 3.43 -7.62 15.07
CA GLN A 176 2.51 -8.17 16.07
C GLN A 176 1.74 -7.08 16.81
N ASP A 177 2.41 -5.98 17.20
CA ASP A 177 1.76 -4.83 17.83
C ASP A 177 0.74 -4.18 16.88
N CYS A 178 1.05 -4.11 15.57
CA CYS A 178 0.11 -3.63 14.57
C CYS A 178 -1.13 -4.52 14.45
N ALA A 179 -0.93 -5.84 14.44
CA ALA A 179 -2.02 -6.81 14.37
C ALA A 179 -2.89 -6.77 15.65
N ALA A 180 -2.28 -6.64 16.81
CA ALA A 180 -3.00 -6.49 18.07
C ALA A 180 -3.85 -5.21 18.11
N LEU A 181 -3.28 -4.08 17.69
CA LEU A 181 -4.01 -2.80 17.62
C LEU A 181 -5.18 -2.87 16.64
N ALA A 182 -5.00 -3.50 15.48
CA ALA A 182 -6.09 -3.70 14.53
C ALA A 182 -7.21 -4.57 15.11
N GLY A 183 -6.86 -5.65 15.83
CA GLY A 183 -7.83 -6.49 16.55
C GLY A 183 -8.62 -5.72 17.61
N GLU A 184 -7.97 -4.85 18.38
CA GLU A 184 -8.62 -3.97 19.36
C GLU A 184 -9.63 -3.02 18.70
N LEU A 185 -9.32 -2.52 17.51
CA LEU A 185 -10.18 -1.62 16.73
C LEU A 185 -11.23 -2.36 15.89
N GLY A 186 -11.27 -3.69 15.87
CA GLY A 186 -12.17 -4.49 15.05
C GLY A 186 -11.85 -4.43 13.56
N LEU A 187 -10.60 -4.14 13.19
CA LEU A 187 -10.12 -4.02 11.81
C LEU A 187 -9.49 -5.33 11.32
N HIS A 188 -9.65 -5.63 10.04
CA HIS A 188 -9.24 -6.90 9.45
C HIS A 188 -8.12 -6.79 8.42
N GLU A 189 -7.94 -5.61 7.80
CA GLU A 189 -6.91 -5.41 6.80
C GLU A 189 -5.61 -4.89 7.43
N LEU A 190 -4.49 -5.56 7.10
CA LEU A 190 -3.16 -5.21 7.59
C LEU A 190 -2.21 -5.04 6.42
N SER A 191 -1.86 -3.80 6.10
CA SER A 191 -0.86 -3.49 5.08
C SER A 191 0.50 -3.32 5.74
N MET A 192 1.27 -4.41 5.79
CA MET A 192 2.57 -4.48 6.48
C MET A 192 3.56 -5.26 5.63
N GLY A 193 4.84 -4.93 5.76
CA GLY A 193 5.92 -5.61 5.06
C GLY A 193 6.19 -5.10 3.65
N MET A 194 7.47 -4.98 3.35
CA MET A 194 8.05 -4.58 2.08
C MET A 194 9.10 -5.59 1.61
N SER A 195 9.80 -5.34 0.53
CA SER A 195 10.77 -6.29 -0.07
C SER A 195 11.79 -6.89 0.90
N GLY A 196 12.13 -6.20 1.99
CA GLY A 196 13.13 -6.66 2.98
C GLY A 196 12.57 -7.36 4.21
N ASP A 197 11.25 -7.28 4.46
CA ASP A 197 10.63 -7.72 5.73
C ASP A 197 9.22 -8.32 5.55
N TRP A 198 8.79 -8.57 4.32
CA TRP A 198 7.43 -9.07 4.04
C TRP A 198 7.16 -10.46 4.62
N ARG A 199 8.20 -11.29 4.77
CA ARG A 199 8.02 -12.65 5.33
C ARG A 199 7.65 -12.58 6.81
N GLU A 200 8.32 -11.71 7.56
CA GLU A 200 8.02 -11.45 8.97
C GLU A 200 6.63 -10.83 9.14
N ALA A 201 6.28 -9.88 8.26
CA ALA A 201 4.96 -9.28 8.26
C ALA A 201 3.87 -10.29 7.93
N ALA A 202 4.06 -11.12 6.91
CA ALA A 202 3.12 -12.18 6.53
C ALA A 202 2.91 -13.18 7.66
N ALA A 203 4.00 -13.61 8.33
CA ALA A 203 3.95 -14.50 9.50
C ALA A 203 3.26 -13.85 10.72
N SER A 204 3.18 -12.51 10.76
CA SER A 204 2.50 -11.72 11.80
C SER A 204 1.07 -11.30 11.43
N GLY A 205 0.48 -11.90 10.40
CA GLY A 205 -0.92 -11.68 10.03
C GLY A 205 -1.15 -10.57 8.99
N SER A 206 -0.12 -10.12 8.26
CA SER A 206 -0.32 -9.16 7.15
C SER A 206 -1.31 -9.70 6.12
N THR A 207 -2.30 -8.90 5.73
CA THR A 207 -3.23 -9.22 4.63
C THR A 207 -2.78 -8.63 3.29
N TRP A 208 -1.88 -7.64 3.33
CA TRP A 208 -1.24 -7.01 2.17
C TRP A 208 0.26 -6.84 2.38
N VAL A 209 1.08 -7.53 1.60
CA VAL A 209 2.52 -7.26 1.53
C VAL A 209 2.84 -6.40 0.30
N ARG A 210 3.60 -5.32 0.49
CA ARG A 210 3.90 -4.32 -0.52
C ARG A 210 5.28 -4.58 -1.15
N ILE A 211 5.32 -5.26 -2.29
CA ILE A 211 6.57 -5.72 -2.90
C ILE A 211 6.84 -4.97 -4.22
N GLY A 212 7.99 -4.33 -4.30
CA GLY A 212 8.46 -3.62 -5.50
C GLY A 212 9.70 -4.29 -6.11
N SER A 213 10.88 -4.02 -5.58
CA SER A 213 12.15 -4.47 -6.17
C SER A 213 12.28 -6.00 -6.30
N ALA A 214 11.78 -6.77 -5.36
CA ALA A 214 11.79 -8.23 -5.45
C ALA A 214 10.89 -8.78 -6.59
N LEU A 215 9.89 -8.00 -7.02
CA LEU A 215 8.96 -8.37 -8.09
C LEU A 215 9.38 -7.83 -9.44
N PHE A 216 9.65 -6.52 -9.53
CA PHE A 216 10.01 -5.85 -10.80
C PHE A 216 11.51 -5.94 -11.14
N GLY A 217 12.36 -6.23 -10.16
CA GLY A 217 13.82 -6.07 -10.27
C GLY A 217 14.29 -4.68 -9.84
N GLU A 218 15.59 -4.43 -10.00
CA GLU A 218 16.17 -3.11 -9.72
C GLU A 218 15.63 -2.06 -10.68
N ARG A 219 15.45 -0.84 -10.19
CA ARG A 219 14.96 0.26 -11.03
C ARG A 219 15.99 0.62 -12.09
N GLN A 220 15.56 0.66 -13.33
CA GLN A 220 16.36 1.31 -14.37
C GLN A 220 16.46 2.81 -14.01
N GLN A 221 17.64 3.30 -13.71
CA GLN A 221 17.84 4.74 -13.59
C GLN A 221 17.56 5.37 -14.96
N PRO A 222 16.77 6.47 -15.02
CA PRO A 222 16.64 7.18 -16.28
C PRO A 222 18.05 7.58 -16.74
N VAL A 223 18.41 7.17 -17.96
CA VAL A 223 19.63 7.65 -18.63
C VAL A 223 19.54 9.17 -18.62
N ARG A 224 20.42 9.83 -17.86
CA ARG A 224 20.57 11.28 -17.95
C ARG A 224 21.18 11.55 -19.33
N LEU A 225 20.35 12.02 -20.25
CA LEU A 225 20.78 12.61 -21.52
C LEU A 225 21.38 13.98 -21.25
#